data_8e1517d1144b2f87ec7ba734ccf083b9
#
_entry.id   8e1517d1144b2f87ec7ba734ccf083b9
#
_cell.length_a   1.000
_cell.length_b   1.000
_cell.length_c   1.000
_cell.angle_alpha   90.00
_cell.angle_beta   90.00
_cell.angle_gamma   90.00
#
_symmetry.space_group_name_H-M   'P 1'
#
loop_
_entity.id
_entity.type
_entity.pdbx_description
1 polymer ?
#
loop_
_entity_poly.entity_id
_entity_poly.type
_entity_poly.pdbx_seq_one_letter_code
_entity_poly.pdbx_strand_id
1 'polypeptide(L)'
;MKPSFLILGIAAILVAAAAGSSALSATPASAPAAKSHQVVLYGHVKSVAHQGRRFVMRFDPAWWLTGVAAERACGCSPVPNDYFIVDESHRLLTFVVRRDAHVTVLTRHGSGTIPTTSISVAELAKIVAGKNPNHRQLIEPKAGFWIRIGAKYPNPVVSLDQQYHP
;
A
#
# COMPACT_ATOMS: atom_id res chain seq x y z
N MET A 1 45.00 36.71 47.78
CA MET A 1 46.00 35.93 48.55
C MET A 1 46.22 34.62 47.78
N LYS A 2 47.43 34.46 47.21
CA LYS A 2 47.92 33.16 46.66
C LYS A 2 48.42 32.31 47.84
N PRO A 3 48.47 30.99 47.71
CA PRO A 3 49.76 30.42 47.49
C PRO A 3 49.88 29.38 46.40
N SER A 4 51.03 29.43 45.76
CA SER A 4 51.59 28.41 44.86
C SER A 4 52.07 27.21 45.66
N PHE A 5 51.91 26.01 45.11
CA PHE A 5 52.76 24.86 45.47
C PHE A 5 53.27 24.19 44.20
N LEU A 6 54.58 24.24 44.11
CA LEU A 6 55.45 23.62 43.15
C LEU A 6 55.87 22.27 43.75
N ILE A 7 55.66 21.14 43.10
CA ILE A 7 56.42 19.91 43.41
C ILE A 7 56.81 19.20 42.11
N LEU A 8 58.11 19.03 42.09
CA LEU A 8 59.03 18.47 41.13
C LEU A 8 58.92 16.92 41.05
N GLY A 9 59.11 16.39 39.83
CA GLY A 9 59.96 15.21 39.65
C GLY A 9 59.20 13.88 39.45
N ILE A 10 59.40 13.25 38.33
CA ILE A 10 60.21 12.05 38.09
C ILE A 10 59.89 11.53 36.69
N ALA A 11 60.90 11.49 35.83
CA ALA A 11 60.88 10.82 34.56
C ALA A 11 60.93 9.28 34.75
N ALA A 12 60.04 8.57 34.15
CA ALA A 12 60.20 7.12 33.91
C ALA A 12 59.89 6.83 32.44
N ILE A 13 60.94 6.55 31.71
CA ILE A 13 60.91 6.03 30.34
C ILE A 13 60.53 4.57 30.43
N LEU A 14 59.38 4.21 29.88
CA LEU A 14 58.98 2.83 29.62
C LEU A 14 58.74 2.67 28.14
N VAL A 15 59.67 1.97 27.48
CA VAL A 15 59.55 1.42 26.15
C VAL A 15 58.53 0.29 26.22
N ALA A 16 57.42 0.42 25.58
CA ALA A 16 56.47 -0.66 25.41
C ALA A 16 56.18 -0.89 23.91
N ALA A 17 56.40 -2.12 23.52
CA ALA A 17 56.34 -2.67 22.17
C ALA A 17 54.99 -2.41 21.50
N ALA A 18 55.02 -2.01 20.24
CA ALA A 18 53.86 -1.92 19.35
C ALA A 18 53.38 -3.34 18.98
N ALA A 19 52.34 -3.81 19.64
CA ALA A 19 51.53 -4.93 19.14
C ALA A 19 50.44 -4.33 18.28
N GLY A 20 50.58 -4.45 16.97
CA GLY A 20 49.57 -4.05 15.97
C GLY A 20 48.30 -4.90 16.11
N SER A 21 47.27 -4.37 16.76
CA SER A 21 45.94 -4.92 16.73
C SER A 21 45.24 -4.36 15.51
N SER A 22 45.18 -5.15 14.43
CA SER A 22 44.30 -4.89 13.28
C SER A 22 42.86 -5.01 13.73
N ALA A 23 42.23 -3.90 14.06
CA ALA A 23 40.82 -3.82 14.29
C ALA A 23 40.10 -4.09 12.95
N LEU A 24 39.59 -5.31 12.77
CA LEU A 24 38.66 -5.64 11.74
C LEU A 24 37.39 -4.79 11.98
N SER A 25 37.24 -3.71 11.22
CA SER A 25 36.01 -2.93 11.18
C SER A 25 34.92 -3.82 10.60
N ALA A 26 34.14 -4.49 11.46
CA ALA A 26 32.93 -5.15 11.06
C ALA A 26 31.94 -4.10 10.57
N THR A 27 31.75 -4.00 9.26
CA THR A 27 30.67 -3.22 8.67
C THR A 27 29.36 -3.74 9.27
N PRO A 28 28.54 -2.89 9.91
CA PRO A 28 27.26 -3.35 10.42
C PRO A 28 26.42 -3.86 9.21
N ALA A 29 26.10 -5.15 9.22
CA ALA A 29 25.21 -5.72 8.24
C ALA A 29 23.89 -4.93 8.31
N SER A 30 23.52 -4.26 7.22
CA SER A 30 22.24 -3.58 7.10
C SER A 30 21.14 -4.58 7.43
N ALA A 31 20.43 -4.33 8.53
CA ALA A 31 19.25 -5.12 8.88
C ALA A 31 18.30 -5.11 7.68
N PRO A 32 17.72 -6.25 7.28
CA PRO A 32 16.77 -6.30 6.18
C PRO A 32 15.64 -5.32 6.49
N ALA A 33 15.42 -4.37 5.57
CA ALA A 33 14.33 -3.40 5.68
C ALA A 33 13.04 -4.15 5.93
N ALA A 34 12.41 -3.92 7.07
CA ALA A 34 11.13 -4.51 7.42
C ALA A 34 10.16 -4.22 6.28
N LYS A 35 9.68 -5.27 5.59
CA LYS A 35 8.68 -5.14 4.53
C LYS A 35 7.47 -4.47 5.17
N SER A 36 7.20 -3.23 4.81
CA SER A 36 6.00 -2.53 5.25
C SER A 36 4.81 -3.34 4.75
N HIS A 37 4.04 -3.95 5.67
CA HIS A 37 2.84 -4.68 5.32
C HIS A 37 1.82 -3.68 4.75
N GLN A 38 1.72 -3.64 3.43
CA GLN A 38 0.63 -2.93 2.77
C GLN A 38 -0.66 -3.69 3.02
N VAL A 39 -1.67 -3.00 3.51
CA VAL A 39 -3.01 -3.58 3.63
C VAL A 39 -3.67 -3.53 2.25
N VAL A 40 -4.18 -4.67 1.80
CA VAL A 40 -4.93 -4.81 0.56
C VAL A 40 -6.36 -5.20 0.92
N LEU A 41 -7.34 -4.48 0.38
CA LEU A 41 -8.76 -4.77 0.55
C LEU A 41 -9.43 -4.90 -0.82
N TYR A 42 -10.43 -5.79 -0.90
CA TYR A 42 -11.34 -5.88 -2.03
C TYR A 42 -12.69 -5.29 -1.66
N GLY A 43 -13.41 -4.71 -2.64
CA GLY A 43 -14.76 -4.20 -2.44
C GLY A 43 -15.16 -3.17 -3.50
N HIS A 44 -16.23 -2.43 -3.23
CA HIS A 44 -16.84 -1.51 -4.18
C HIS A 44 -16.62 -0.05 -3.80
N VAL A 45 -16.23 0.77 -4.76
CA VAL A 45 -16.14 2.23 -4.58
C VAL A 45 -17.53 2.82 -4.75
N LYS A 46 -18.14 3.30 -3.65
CA LYS A 46 -19.49 3.90 -3.68
C LYS A 46 -19.47 5.38 -4.03
N SER A 47 -18.43 6.11 -3.62
CA SER A 47 -18.23 7.50 -4.03
C SER A 47 -16.77 7.92 -3.86
N VAL A 48 -16.36 8.89 -4.66
CA VAL A 48 -15.09 9.61 -4.50
C VAL A 48 -15.39 11.09 -4.60
N ALA A 49 -15.16 11.84 -3.53
CA ALA A 49 -15.43 13.27 -3.46
C ALA A 49 -14.12 14.06 -3.30
N HIS A 50 -14.03 15.21 -3.95
CA HIS A 50 -12.96 16.16 -3.75
C HIS A 50 -13.28 17.04 -2.54
N GLN A 51 -12.44 16.98 -1.50
CA GLN A 51 -12.60 17.78 -0.28
C GLN A 51 -11.33 18.61 -0.06
N GLY A 52 -11.40 19.90 -0.35
CA GLY A 52 -10.25 20.79 -0.30
C GLY A 52 -9.12 20.29 -1.22
N ARG A 53 -7.99 19.86 -0.64
CA ARG A 53 -6.81 19.36 -1.38
C ARG A 53 -6.75 17.83 -1.48
N ARG A 54 -7.76 17.11 -1.00
CA ARG A 54 -7.76 15.63 -0.88
C ARG A 54 -8.94 15.03 -1.60
N PHE A 55 -8.82 13.77 -1.97
CA PHE A 55 -9.93 12.93 -2.36
C PHE A 55 -10.33 12.07 -1.17
N VAL A 56 -11.63 11.99 -0.92
CA VAL A 56 -12.21 11.13 0.12
C VAL A 56 -13.10 10.10 -0.56
N MET A 57 -12.86 8.84 -0.28
CA MET A 57 -13.56 7.72 -0.87
C MET A 57 -14.44 7.03 0.18
N ARG A 58 -15.66 6.70 -0.21
CA ARG A 58 -16.52 5.76 0.52
C ARG A 58 -16.41 4.41 -0.15
N PHE A 59 -16.01 3.42 0.61
CA PHE A 59 -15.67 2.09 0.14
C PHE A 59 -16.51 1.04 0.89
N ASP A 60 -17.11 0.14 0.16
CA ASP A 60 -17.88 -0.98 0.65
C ASP A 60 -17.00 -2.24 0.57
N PRO A 61 -16.44 -2.69 1.71
CA PRO A 61 -15.53 -3.82 1.70
C PRO A 61 -16.29 -5.12 1.48
N ALA A 62 -15.72 -6.02 0.68
CA ALA A 62 -16.19 -7.37 0.47
C ALA A 62 -15.05 -8.37 0.67
N TRP A 63 -15.38 -9.63 0.93
CA TRP A 63 -14.42 -10.70 1.04
C TRP A 63 -14.29 -11.42 -0.30
N TRP A 64 -13.09 -11.47 -0.82
CA TRP A 64 -12.73 -12.30 -1.96
C TRP A 64 -12.16 -13.61 -1.43
N LEU A 65 -12.93 -14.68 -1.51
CA LEU A 65 -12.56 -15.99 -1.00
C LEU A 65 -12.12 -16.90 -2.14
N THR A 66 -11.15 -17.78 -1.89
CA THR A 66 -10.66 -18.79 -2.84
C THR A 66 -10.47 -20.14 -2.13
N GLY A 67 -10.38 -21.23 -2.92
CA GLY A 67 -10.15 -22.58 -2.39
C GLY A 67 -11.18 -22.99 -1.35
N VAL A 68 -10.74 -23.68 -0.29
CA VAL A 68 -11.63 -24.22 0.76
C VAL A 68 -12.52 -23.17 1.43
N ALA A 69 -12.03 -21.93 1.56
CA ALA A 69 -12.85 -20.85 2.14
C ALA A 69 -14.02 -20.50 1.22
N ALA A 70 -13.79 -20.45 -0.09
CA ALA A 70 -14.85 -20.23 -1.07
C ALA A 70 -15.85 -21.38 -1.10
N GLU A 71 -15.38 -22.64 -1.12
CA GLU A 71 -16.26 -23.83 -1.07
C GLU A 71 -17.19 -23.82 0.14
N ARG A 72 -16.67 -23.49 1.31
CA ARG A 72 -17.47 -23.39 2.53
C ARG A 72 -18.50 -22.28 2.48
N ALA A 73 -18.12 -21.12 1.93
CA ALA A 73 -18.99 -19.96 1.86
C ALA A 73 -20.12 -20.13 0.85
N CYS A 74 -19.84 -20.74 -0.34
CA CYS A 74 -20.85 -20.98 -1.36
C CYS A 74 -21.65 -22.27 -1.13
N GLY A 75 -21.15 -23.20 -0.31
CA GLY A 75 -21.70 -24.53 -0.19
C GLY A 75 -21.58 -25.37 -1.49
N CYS A 76 -20.59 -25.08 -2.33
CA CYS A 76 -20.37 -25.67 -3.64
C CYS A 76 -18.95 -26.22 -3.80
N SER A 77 -18.79 -27.29 -4.61
CA SER A 77 -17.49 -27.83 -5.02
C SER A 77 -17.65 -28.51 -6.38
N PRO A 78 -16.87 -28.12 -7.42
CA PRO A 78 -15.91 -27.02 -7.42
C PRO A 78 -16.59 -25.64 -7.34
N VAL A 79 -15.83 -24.64 -6.87
CA VAL A 79 -16.28 -23.25 -6.85
C VAL A 79 -16.27 -22.70 -8.29
N PRO A 80 -17.38 -22.15 -8.81
CA PRO A 80 -17.38 -21.49 -10.12
C PRO A 80 -16.33 -20.37 -10.18
N ASN A 81 -15.52 -20.36 -11.26
CA ASN A 81 -14.45 -19.38 -11.48
C ASN A 81 -13.37 -19.33 -10.38
N ASP A 82 -13.26 -20.37 -9.53
CA ASP A 82 -12.26 -20.50 -8.45
C ASP A 82 -12.32 -19.41 -7.35
N TYR A 83 -13.37 -18.60 -7.29
CA TYR A 83 -13.57 -17.62 -6.24
C TYR A 83 -15.05 -17.46 -5.85
N PHE A 84 -15.26 -16.92 -4.64
CA PHE A 84 -16.58 -16.54 -4.14
C PHE A 84 -16.49 -15.19 -3.41
N ILE A 85 -17.42 -14.27 -3.72
CA ILE A 85 -17.46 -12.95 -3.10
C ILE A 85 -18.54 -12.93 -2.03
N VAL A 86 -18.16 -12.55 -0.80
CA VAL A 86 -19.10 -12.34 0.30
C VAL A 86 -19.17 -10.84 0.57
N ASP A 87 -20.33 -10.26 0.32
CA ASP A 87 -20.64 -8.83 0.52
C ASP A 87 -21.84 -8.70 1.47
N GLU A 88 -21.61 -9.06 2.73
CA GLU A 88 -22.65 -9.04 3.78
C GLU A 88 -22.65 -7.72 4.59
N SER A 89 -21.56 -7.00 4.55
CA SER A 89 -21.39 -5.78 5.37
C SER A 89 -21.75 -4.54 4.56
N HIS A 90 -22.82 -3.88 4.96
CA HIS A 90 -23.19 -2.57 4.39
C HIS A 90 -22.49 -1.39 5.08
N ARG A 91 -21.46 -1.65 5.90
CA ARG A 91 -20.70 -0.61 6.59
C ARG A 91 -19.65 0.00 5.67
N LEU A 92 -19.92 1.19 5.19
CA LEU A 92 -18.97 1.92 4.35
C LEU A 92 -17.76 2.41 5.15
N LEU A 93 -16.57 2.05 4.70
CA LEU A 93 -15.31 2.59 5.18
C LEU A 93 -15.01 3.93 4.47
N THR A 94 -14.28 4.80 5.17
CA THR A 94 -13.86 6.09 4.62
C THR A 94 -12.35 6.13 4.52
N PHE A 95 -11.85 6.39 3.31
CA PHE A 95 -10.41 6.49 3.05
C PHE A 95 -10.06 7.83 2.41
N VAL A 96 -8.89 8.35 2.78
CA VAL A 96 -8.23 9.39 1.99
C VAL A 96 -7.53 8.72 0.82
N VAL A 97 -7.73 9.22 -0.38
CA VAL A 97 -7.05 8.75 -1.60
C VAL A 97 -6.00 9.77 -2.00
N ARG A 98 -4.78 9.32 -2.27
CA ARG A 98 -3.74 10.19 -2.81
C ARG A 98 -4.16 10.73 -4.18
N ARG A 99 -3.83 11.97 -4.48
CA ARG A 99 -4.12 12.58 -5.79
C ARG A 99 -3.40 11.85 -6.93
N ASP A 100 -2.21 11.34 -6.65
CA ASP A 100 -1.33 10.58 -7.53
C ASP A 100 -1.45 9.06 -7.32
N ALA A 101 -2.53 8.57 -6.70
CA ALA A 101 -2.78 7.15 -6.58
C ALA A 101 -2.88 6.52 -7.98
N HIS A 102 -2.26 5.34 -8.12
CA HIS A 102 -2.41 4.56 -9.34
C HIS A 102 -3.83 4.02 -9.42
N VAL A 103 -4.54 4.32 -10.51
CA VAL A 103 -5.90 3.84 -10.73
C VAL A 103 -5.99 3.17 -12.08
N THR A 104 -6.45 1.92 -12.11
CA THR A 104 -6.73 1.20 -13.35
C THR A 104 -8.20 0.83 -13.43
N VAL A 105 -8.79 0.99 -14.61
CA VAL A 105 -10.15 0.56 -14.92
C VAL A 105 -10.16 -0.34 -16.14
N LEU A 106 -11.12 -1.24 -16.20
CA LEU A 106 -11.33 -2.16 -17.31
C LEU A 106 -11.93 -1.42 -18.50
N THR A 107 -11.28 -1.50 -19.66
CA THR A 107 -11.75 -0.87 -20.90
C THR A 107 -11.51 -1.79 -22.10
N ARG A 108 -12.37 -1.74 -23.11
CA ARG A 108 -12.24 -2.58 -24.32
C ARG A 108 -10.93 -2.35 -25.09
N HIS A 109 -10.36 -1.16 -24.99
CA HIS A 109 -9.13 -0.75 -25.71
C HIS A 109 -7.96 -0.53 -24.73
N GLY A 110 -7.99 -1.19 -23.58
CA GLY A 110 -6.90 -1.19 -22.63
C GLY A 110 -5.71 -2.05 -23.08
N SER A 111 -4.65 -2.03 -22.32
CA SER A 111 -3.48 -2.89 -22.47
C SER A 111 -3.54 -4.09 -21.54
N GLY A 112 -2.85 -5.19 -21.93
CA GLY A 112 -2.73 -6.41 -21.14
C GLY A 112 -3.72 -7.50 -21.54
N THR A 113 -3.55 -8.71 -20.97
CA THR A 113 -4.43 -9.88 -21.18
C THR A 113 -5.87 -9.58 -20.76
N ILE A 114 -6.03 -8.90 -19.62
CA ILE A 114 -7.29 -8.26 -19.22
C ILE A 114 -7.09 -6.77 -19.51
N PRO A 115 -7.80 -6.20 -20.50
CA PRO A 115 -7.49 -4.87 -20.98
C PRO A 115 -7.86 -3.81 -19.94
N THR A 116 -6.85 -3.09 -19.45
CA THR A 116 -6.98 -2.02 -18.46
C THR A 116 -6.42 -0.71 -18.98
N THR A 117 -6.94 0.39 -18.45
CA THR A 117 -6.46 1.74 -18.73
C THR A 117 -6.21 2.48 -17.44
N SER A 118 -5.05 3.13 -17.34
CA SER A 118 -4.75 4.04 -16.22
C SER A 118 -5.54 5.33 -16.35
N ILE A 119 -6.11 5.77 -15.23
CA ILE A 119 -6.89 7.01 -15.14
C ILE A 119 -6.48 7.83 -13.91
N SER A 120 -6.91 9.07 -13.85
CA SER A 120 -6.73 9.88 -12.64
C SER A 120 -7.81 9.59 -11.59
N VAL A 121 -7.52 9.88 -10.31
CA VAL A 121 -8.52 9.82 -9.22
C VAL A 121 -9.71 10.75 -9.49
N ALA A 122 -9.46 11.91 -10.12
CA ALA A 122 -10.53 12.84 -10.51
C ALA A 122 -11.45 12.26 -11.59
N GLU A 123 -10.90 11.48 -12.52
CA GLU A 123 -11.68 10.77 -13.53
C GLU A 123 -12.48 9.63 -12.90
N LEU A 124 -11.85 8.83 -12.01
CA LEU A 124 -12.55 7.79 -11.24
C LEU A 124 -13.76 8.36 -10.50
N ALA A 125 -13.61 9.52 -9.83
CA ALA A 125 -14.70 10.18 -9.14
C ALA A 125 -15.91 10.47 -10.04
N LYS A 126 -15.66 10.84 -11.30
CA LYS A 126 -16.71 11.07 -12.30
C LYS A 126 -17.34 9.75 -12.77
N ILE A 127 -16.52 8.72 -13.01
CA ILE A 127 -17.01 7.40 -13.44
C ILE A 127 -17.91 6.79 -12.36
N VAL A 128 -17.48 6.82 -11.10
CA VAL A 128 -18.27 6.32 -9.97
C VAL A 128 -19.59 7.10 -9.79
N ALA A 129 -19.60 8.40 -10.13
CA ALA A 129 -20.80 9.23 -10.17
C ALA A 129 -21.66 9.02 -11.44
N GLY A 130 -21.38 7.98 -12.24
CA GLY A 130 -22.13 7.64 -13.46
C GLY A 130 -21.80 8.51 -14.68
N LYS A 131 -20.69 9.26 -14.64
CA LYS A 131 -20.22 10.09 -15.74
C LYS A 131 -19.05 9.41 -16.46
N ASN A 132 -18.94 9.62 -17.75
CA ASN A 132 -17.81 9.10 -18.55
C ASN A 132 -17.21 10.25 -19.37
N PRO A 133 -16.39 11.13 -18.75
CA PRO A 133 -15.95 12.36 -19.38
C PRO A 133 -15.06 12.15 -20.60
N ASN A 134 -14.37 11.01 -20.66
CA ASN A 134 -13.46 10.68 -21.75
C ASN A 134 -14.04 9.63 -22.71
N HIS A 135 -15.35 9.39 -22.66
CA HIS A 135 -16.09 8.44 -23.52
C HIS A 135 -15.42 7.05 -23.62
N ARG A 136 -14.83 6.58 -22.51
CA ARG A 136 -14.16 5.27 -22.47
C ARG A 136 -15.17 4.15 -22.64
N GLN A 137 -14.77 3.11 -23.36
CA GLN A 137 -15.56 1.88 -23.46
C GLN A 137 -15.29 1.01 -22.23
N LEU A 138 -15.92 1.38 -21.10
CA LEU A 138 -15.77 0.67 -19.83
C LEU A 138 -16.36 -0.74 -19.91
N ILE A 139 -15.63 -1.70 -19.34
CA ILE A 139 -16.09 -3.06 -19.10
C ILE A 139 -16.47 -3.14 -17.61
N GLU A 140 -17.64 -3.63 -17.28
CA GLU A 140 -18.11 -3.81 -15.91
C GLU A 140 -17.93 -2.56 -15.01
N PRO A 141 -18.54 -1.42 -15.35
CA PRO A 141 -18.29 -0.17 -14.63
C PRO A 141 -18.64 -0.20 -13.13
N LYS A 142 -19.36 -1.24 -12.68
CA LYS A 142 -19.71 -1.48 -11.27
C LYS A 142 -18.87 -2.56 -10.61
N ALA A 143 -17.89 -3.15 -11.31
CA ALA A 143 -17.01 -4.16 -10.73
C ALA A 143 -16.25 -3.62 -9.51
N GLY A 144 -15.86 -4.53 -8.62
CA GLY A 144 -15.08 -4.19 -7.45
C GLY A 144 -13.65 -3.77 -7.78
N PHE A 145 -12.99 -3.24 -6.77
CA PHE A 145 -11.60 -2.79 -6.83
C PHE A 145 -10.77 -3.45 -5.74
N TRP A 146 -9.56 -3.83 -6.08
CA TRP A 146 -8.50 -4.03 -5.11
C TRP A 146 -7.90 -2.68 -4.76
N ILE A 147 -7.91 -2.32 -3.48
CA ILE A 147 -7.27 -1.09 -3.01
C ILE A 147 -6.04 -1.43 -2.17
N ARG A 148 -4.95 -0.67 -2.34
CA ARG A 148 -3.76 -0.75 -1.49
C ARG A 148 -3.66 0.49 -0.64
N ILE A 149 -3.45 0.27 0.65
CA ILE A 149 -3.34 1.31 1.66
C ILE A 149 -1.87 1.48 2.01
N GLY A 150 -1.37 2.71 1.94
CA GLY A 150 0.01 3.04 2.28
C GLY A 150 0.28 2.87 3.77
N ALA A 151 1.50 2.43 4.11
CA ALA A 151 1.90 2.17 5.50
C ALA A 151 2.12 3.44 6.34
N LYS A 152 2.28 4.61 5.71
CA LYS A 152 2.53 5.88 6.43
C LYS A 152 1.22 6.57 6.79
N TYR A 153 1.07 6.93 8.07
CA TYR A 153 -0.07 7.75 8.53
C TYR A 153 -0.22 9.02 7.66
N PRO A 154 -1.41 9.38 7.26
CA PRO A 154 -2.75 8.87 7.60
C PRO A 154 -3.21 7.63 6.80
N ASN A 155 -2.29 6.78 6.36
CA ASN A 155 -2.58 5.53 5.64
C ASN A 155 -3.49 5.74 4.42
N PRO A 156 -3.11 6.60 3.46
CA PRO A 156 -3.94 6.88 2.31
C PRO A 156 -3.94 5.71 1.34
N VAL A 157 -5.01 5.59 0.57
CA VAL A 157 -5.05 4.67 -0.58
C VAL A 157 -4.05 5.17 -1.64
N VAL A 158 -3.17 4.26 -2.06
CA VAL A 158 -2.09 4.52 -3.02
C VAL A 158 -2.33 3.85 -4.38
N SER A 159 -3.17 2.80 -4.44
CA SER A 159 -3.66 2.25 -5.70
C SER A 159 -5.09 1.74 -5.60
N LEU A 160 -5.78 1.73 -6.75
CA LEU A 160 -7.10 1.16 -6.96
C LEU A 160 -7.06 0.44 -8.31
N ASP A 161 -7.20 -0.86 -8.29
CA ASP A 161 -7.14 -1.71 -9.48
C ASP A 161 -8.49 -2.41 -9.66
N GLN A 162 -9.22 -2.08 -10.73
CA GLN A 162 -10.52 -2.67 -10.99
C GLN A 162 -10.37 -4.16 -11.32
N GLN A 163 -11.18 -4.99 -10.68
CA GLN A 163 -11.16 -6.45 -10.85
C GLN A 163 -12.12 -6.88 -11.96
N TYR A 164 -11.62 -7.69 -12.87
CA TYR A 164 -12.45 -8.39 -13.86
C TYR A 164 -13.11 -9.61 -13.22
N HIS A 165 -14.38 -9.83 -13.54
CA HIS A 165 -15.13 -11.03 -13.20
C HIS A 165 -15.44 -11.78 -14.50
N PRO A 166 -14.88 -13.00 -14.71
CA PRO A 166 -15.15 -13.81 -15.90
C PRO A 166 -16.56 -14.34 -15.95
#